data_6c2d0bc722ad3cd9e30a18276c2bdf43
#
_entry.id   6c2d0bc722ad3cd9e30a18276c2bdf43
#
_cell.length_a   1.000
_cell.length_b   1.000
_cell.length_c   1.000
_cell.angle_alpha   90.00
_cell.angle_beta   90.00
_cell.angle_gamma   90.00
#
_symmetry.space_group_name_H-M   'P 1'
#
loop_
_entity.id
_entity.type
_entity.pdbx_description
1 polymer ?
#
loop_
_entity_poly.entity_id
_entity_poly.type
_entity_poly.pdbx_seq_one_letter_code
_entity_poly.pdbx_strand_id
1 'polypeptide(L)'
;MNDQKLENLLNLALDATDAEREKSLNMNFGYDRQNRIWELIVRYHGDLSGVGERTKEIILLSGGYAIITAEESEIDWISSQPEVEYIEKPKRLFFSAAQGRSASCINPLQTGAFDLRGQGVLVAVIDSGVDYFHPDFRNEDGTTSHFGIRQSKDQKEMMQWRQI
;
A
#
# COMPACT_ATOMS: atom_id res chain seq x y z
N MET A 1 16.84 21.82 6.19
CA MET A 1 15.70 20.97 5.79
C MET A 1 15.33 21.26 4.34
N ASN A 2 15.30 20.27 3.48
CA ASN A 2 14.86 20.47 2.09
C ASN A 2 13.36 20.14 1.98
N ASP A 3 12.53 21.03 2.52
CA ASP A 3 11.07 20.86 2.67
C ASP A 3 10.35 20.58 1.35
N GLN A 4 10.97 20.95 0.22
CA GLN A 4 10.35 20.74 -1.10
C GLN A 4 10.30 19.28 -1.54
N LYS A 5 11.20 18.44 -1.01
CA LYS A 5 11.21 17.01 -1.31
C LYS A 5 10.36 16.16 -0.34
N LEU A 6 9.89 16.75 0.75
CA LEU A 6 9.09 16.07 1.75
C LEU A 6 7.59 16.31 1.50
N GLU A 7 6.79 15.25 1.64
CA GLU A 7 5.33 15.36 1.64
C GLU A 7 4.86 16.33 2.74
N ASN A 8 3.86 17.16 2.46
CA ASN A 8 3.34 18.13 3.42
C ASN A 8 2.89 17.50 4.75
N LEU A 9 2.28 16.30 4.70
CA LEU A 9 1.83 15.62 5.91
C LEU A 9 3.00 15.04 6.70
N LEU A 10 4.08 14.63 6.04
CA LEU A 10 5.33 14.22 6.69
C LEU A 10 6.02 15.42 7.34
N ASN A 11 6.14 16.55 6.64
CA ASN A 11 6.67 17.79 7.21
C ASN A 11 5.90 18.19 8.48
N LEU A 12 4.57 18.21 8.40
CA LEU A 12 3.73 18.53 9.54
C LEU A 12 3.93 17.53 10.71
N ALA A 13 4.11 16.25 10.39
CA ALA A 13 4.35 15.23 11.41
C ALA A 13 5.73 15.36 12.08
N LEU A 14 6.76 15.79 11.33
CA LEU A 14 8.10 16.04 11.88
C LEU A 14 8.14 17.28 12.78
N ASP A 15 7.39 18.32 12.43
CA ASP A 15 7.31 19.55 13.23
C ASP A 15 6.40 19.43 14.46
N ALA A 16 5.47 18.47 14.45
CA ALA A 16 4.51 18.28 15.53
C ALA A 16 5.14 17.62 16.77
N THR A 17 4.71 18.06 17.94
CA THR A 17 5.00 17.38 19.19
C THR A 17 4.31 16.01 19.25
N ASP A 18 4.82 15.10 20.09
CA ASP A 18 4.21 13.78 20.27
C ASP A 18 2.74 13.86 20.67
N ALA A 19 2.38 14.84 21.52
CA ALA A 19 1.00 15.05 21.95
C ALA A 19 0.08 15.54 20.81
N GLU A 20 0.61 16.29 19.84
CA GLU A 20 -0.11 16.72 18.65
C GLU A 20 -0.26 15.60 17.64
N ARG A 21 0.79 14.80 17.45
CA ARG A 21 0.75 13.60 16.58
C ARG A 21 -0.31 12.61 17.05
N GLU A 22 -0.47 12.43 18.36
CA GLU A 22 -1.47 11.50 18.94
C GLU A 22 -2.92 11.91 18.65
N LYS A 23 -3.18 13.18 18.43
CA LYS A 23 -4.52 13.68 18.08
C LYS A 23 -4.96 13.31 16.68
N SER A 24 -4.04 12.92 15.82
CA SER A 24 -4.31 12.57 14.44
C SER A 24 -3.78 11.17 14.10
N LEU A 25 -4.70 10.25 13.81
CA LEU A 25 -4.36 8.90 13.37
C LEU A 25 -3.48 8.88 12.09
N ASN A 26 -3.55 9.93 11.28
CA ASN A 26 -2.81 10.02 10.04
C ASN A 26 -1.37 10.49 10.25
N MET A 27 -1.07 11.25 11.30
CA MET A 27 0.29 11.74 11.56
C MET A 27 1.24 10.64 12.01
N ASN A 28 0.78 9.69 12.81
CA ASN A 28 1.61 8.63 13.37
C ASN A 28 1.70 7.37 12.49
N PHE A 29 1.00 7.33 11.36
CA PHE A 29 1.07 6.16 10.51
C PHE A 29 2.43 6.03 9.84
N GLY A 30 3.08 4.86 10.03
CA GLY A 30 4.47 4.62 9.60
C GLY A 30 5.54 5.08 10.60
N TYR A 31 5.15 5.50 11.83
CA TYR A 31 6.07 5.95 12.86
C TYR A 31 6.10 5.00 14.05
N ASP A 32 7.28 4.47 14.35
CA ASP A 32 7.57 3.78 15.62
C ASP A 32 8.06 4.79 16.66
N ARG A 33 7.17 5.11 17.59
CA ARG A 33 7.44 6.10 18.65
C ARG A 33 8.53 5.66 19.61
N GLN A 34 8.62 4.36 19.92
CA GLN A 34 9.58 3.86 20.92
C GLN A 34 11.01 4.02 20.44
N ASN A 35 11.23 3.76 19.14
CA ASN A 35 12.54 3.79 18.52
C ASN A 35 12.78 5.07 17.71
N ARG A 36 11.80 5.96 17.57
CA ARG A 36 11.82 7.16 16.74
C ARG A 36 12.19 6.85 15.29
N ILE A 37 11.56 5.84 14.74
CA ILE A 37 11.82 5.32 13.39
C ILE A 37 10.61 5.58 12.52
N TRP A 38 10.87 6.01 11.30
CA TRP A 38 9.89 6.15 10.24
C TRP A 38 10.05 5.08 9.18
N GLU A 39 8.95 4.52 8.72
CA GLU A 39 8.85 3.85 7.44
C GLU A 39 8.42 4.87 6.38
N LEU A 40 9.22 5.03 5.34
CA LEU A 40 9.07 6.07 4.34
C LEU A 40 8.99 5.44 2.95
N ILE A 41 8.18 6.04 2.08
CA ILE A 41 8.17 5.73 0.66
C ILE A 41 8.97 6.81 -0.03
N VAL A 42 10.03 6.39 -0.73
CA VAL A 42 10.97 7.31 -1.38
C VAL A 42 10.94 7.10 -2.88
N ARG A 43 10.73 8.17 -3.62
CA ARG A 43 10.97 8.20 -5.06
C ARG A 43 12.40 8.65 -5.30
N TYR A 44 13.10 7.91 -6.15
CA TYR A 44 14.52 8.16 -6.40
C TYR A 44 14.92 7.86 -7.84
N HIS A 45 16.11 8.34 -8.21
CA HIS A 45 16.80 7.97 -9.43
C HIS A 45 18.25 7.59 -9.13
N GLY A 46 18.87 6.79 -9.99
CA GLY A 46 20.25 6.36 -9.78
C GLY A 46 20.42 5.31 -8.69
N ASP A 47 21.45 5.44 -7.87
CA ASP A 47 21.85 4.45 -6.85
C ASP A 47 21.65 4.98 -5.43
N LEU A 48 20.92 4.22 -4.61
CA LEU A 48 20.67 4.53 -3.20
C LEU A 48 21.66 3.88 -2.22
N SER A 49 22.75 3.27 -2.70
CA SER A 49 23.72 2.57 -1.81
C SER A 49 24.23 3.46 -0.70
N GLY A 50 24.54 4.73 -1.01
CA GLY A 50 24.99 5.69 -0.01
C GLY A 50 23.94 6.03 1.05
N VAL A 51 22.66 5.99 0.69
CA VAL A 51 21.55 6.16 1.64
C VAL A 51 21.43 4.93 2.54
N GLY A 52 21.65 3.73 1.98
CA GLY A 52 21.60 2.46 2.71
C GLY A 52 22.55 2.37 3.90
N GLU A 53 23.71 3.01 3.81
CA GLU A 53 24.70 2.99 4.89
C GLU A 53 24.22 3.69 6.19
N ARG A 54 23.26 4.61 6.08
CA ARG A 54 22.74 5.41 7.21
C ARG A 54 21.30 5.08 7.57
N THR A 55 20.69 4.15 6.89
CA THR A 55 19.31 3.70 7.15
C THR A 55 19.31 2.31 7.76
N LYS A 56 18.22 1.93 8.43
CA LYS A 56 18.11 0.61 9.03
C LYS A 56 17.78 -0.46 8.01
N GLU A 57 16.98 -0.10 7.02
CA GLU A 57 16.55 -1.01 5.95
C GLU A 57 16.19 -0.22 4.71
N ILE A 58 16.51 -0.77 3.54
CA ILE A 58 16.02 -0.30 2.24
C ILE A 58 15.47 -1.48 1.46
N ILE A 59 14.23 -1.35 1.00
CA ILE A 59 13.58 -2.29 0.09
C ILE A 59 13.36 -1.57 -1.23
N LEU A 60 14.11 -1.96 -2.27
CA LEU A 60 13.95 -1.39 -3.60
C LEU A 60 12.69 -1.95 -4.27
N LEU A 61 11.90 -1.05 -4.84
CA LEU A 61 10.69 -1.35 -5.58
C LEU A 61 10.90 -1.03 -7.07
N SER A 62 9.99 -1.52 -7.91
CA SER A 62 9.97 -1.17 -9.33
C SER A 62 9.60 0.32 -9.54
N GLY A 63 10.05 0.89 -10.67
CA GLY A 63 9.63 2.24 -11.09
C GLY A 63 10.32 3.40 -10.35
N GLY A 64 11.50 3.17 -9.73
CA GLY A 64 12.24 4.22 -9.04
C GLY A 64 11.66 4.56 -7.66
N TYR A 65 11.07 3.58 -6.98
CA TYR A 65 10.58 3.70 -5.62
C TYR A 65 11.36 2.78 -4.67
N ALA A 66 11.45 3.19 -3.42
CA ALA A 66 11.98 2.38 -2.33
C ALA A 66 11.16 2.58 -1.06
N ILE A 67 11.11 1.56 -0.20
CA ILE A 67 10.70 1.70 1.19
C ILE A 67 11.97 1.83 2.02
N ILE A 68 12.04 2.87 2.81
CA ILE A 68 13.20 3.15 3.67
C ILE A 68 12.74 3.21 5.12
N THR A 69 13.39 2.42 5.96
CA THR A 69 13.23 2.49 7.41
C THR A 69 14.40 3.27 8.00
N ALA A 70 14.14 4.45 8.53
CA ALA A 70 15.16 5.38 9.01
C ALA A 70 14.79 6.05 10.33
N GLU A 71 15.79 6.47 11.08
CA GLU A 71 15.58 7.33 12.25
C GLU A 71 15.10 8.71 11.84
N GLU A 72 14.25 9.30 12.67
CA GLU A 72 13.69 10.65 12.43
C GLU A 72 14.80 11.67 12.17
N SER A 73 15.94 11.56 12.86
CA SER A 73 17.09 12.42 12.72
C SER A 73 17.79 12.34 11.35
N GLU A 74 17.62 11.25 10.62
CA GLU A 74 18.27 11.04 9.33
C GLU A 74 17.43 11.54 8.14
N ILE A 75 16.17 11.89 8.35
CA ILE A 75 15.26 12.29 7.26
C ILE A 75 15.76 13.52 6.53
N ASP A 76 16.27 14.51 7.26
CA ASP A 76 16.84 15.72 6.65
C ASP A 76 18.02 15.40 5.75
N TRP A 77 18.90 14.52 6.21
CA TRP A 77 20.05 14.11 5.43
C TRP A 77 19.62 13.32 4.19
N ILE A 78 18.66 12.37 4.33
CA ILE A 78 18.11 11.60 3.22
C ILE A 78 17.49 12.54 2.17
N SER A 79 16.73 13.55 2.60
CA SER A 79 16.10 14.52 1.68
C SER A 79 17.13 15.38 0.93
N SER A 80 18.31 15.57 1.50
CA SER A 80 19.39 16.34 0.87
C SER A 80 20.14 15.58 -0.23
N GLN A 81 19.97 14.27 -0.31
CA GLN A 81 20.68 13.47 -1.32
C GLN A 81 20.19 13.79 -2.73
N PRO A 82 21.10 13.94 -3.71
CA PRO A 82 20.72 14.30 -5.08
C PRO A 82 19.87 13.21 -5.74
N GLU A 83 20.07 11.94 -5.40
CA GLU A 83 19.33 10.80 -5.94
C GLU A 83 17.88 10.75 -5.46
N VAL A 84 17.57 11.37 -4.31
CA VAL A 84 16.23 11.40 -3.73
C VAL A 84 15.41 12.52 -4.38
N GLU A 85 14.30 12.16 -4.99
CA GLU A 85 13.37 13.10 -5.63
C GLU A 85 12.26 13.54 -4.67
N TYR A 86 11.67 12.58 -3.94
CA TYR A 86 10.53 12.84 -3.07
C TYR A 86 10.42 11.78 -1.98
N ILE A 87 9.98 12.21 -0.79
CA ILE A 87 9.78 11.36 0.39
C ILE A 87 8.37 11.56 0.90
N GLU A 88 7.63 10.46 1.06
CA GLU A 88 6.31 10.48 1.69
C GLU A 88 6.22 9.40 2.77
N LYS A 89 5.34 9.63 3.73
CA LYS A 89 4.98 8.62 4.70
C LYS A 89 3.89 7.70 4.16
N PRO A 90 3.77 6.45 4.64
CA PRO A 90 2.70 5.56 4.25
C PRO A 90 1.33 6.15 4.59
N LYS A 91 0.32 5.79 3.80
CA LYS A 91 -1.06 6.26 3.97
C LYS A 91 -1.95 5.10 4.39
N ARG A 92 -2.90 5.39 5.26
CA ARG A 92 -3.93 4.41 5.60
C ARG A 92 -4.84 4.15 4.42
N LEU A 93 -5.04 2.89 4.14
CA LEU A 93 -6.05 2.45 3.20
C LEU A 93 -7.29 2.00 3.97
N PHE A 94 -8.47 2.34 3.47
CA PHE A 94 -9.75 1.98 4.08
C PHE A 94 -10.54 1.11 3.11
N PHE A 95 -11.29 0.15 3.64
CA PHE A 95 -12.23 -0.61 2.84
C PHE A 95 -13.31 0.32 2.28
N SER A 96 -13.46 0.36 0.96
CA SER A 96 -14.44 1.20 0.29
C SER A 96 -14.99 0.49 -0.95
N ALA A 97 -16.15 -0.17 -0.83
CA ALA A 97 -16.74 -0.87 -1.96
C ALA A 97 -18.23 -0.62 -2.19
N ALA A 98 -19.02 -0.34 -1.15
CA ALA A 98 -20.49 -0.34 -1.27
C ALA A 98 -21.06 0.72 -2.23
N GLN A 99 -20.42 1.85 -2.38
CA GLN A 99 -20.89 2.94 -3.27
C GLN A 99 -20.19 2.96 -4.64
N GLY A 100 -19.08 2.24 -4.79
CA GLY A 100 -18.28 2.22 -6.02
C GLY A 100 -19.07 1.72 -7.24
N ARG A 101 -19.89 0.71 -7.09
CA ARG A 101 -20.72 0.14 -8.16
C ARG A 101 -21.73 1.13 -8.73
N SER A 102 -22.35 1.92 -7.86
CA SER A 102 -23.32 2.93 -8.28
C SER A 102 -22.62 4.12 -8.97
N ALA A 103 -21.52 4.59 -8.38
CA ALA A 103 -20.74 5.70 -8.94
C ALA A 103 -20.08 5.36 -10.28
N SER A 104 -19.72 4.08 -10.49
CA SER A 104 -19.12 3.59 -11.75
C SER A 104 -20.14 3.18 -12.79
N CYS A 105 -21.45 3.36 -12.56
CA CYS A 105 -22.53 2.96 -13.46
C CYS A 105 -22.50 1.48 -13.88
N ILE A 106 -21.99 0.59 -13.02
CA ILE A 106 -21.88 -0.84 -13.32
C ILE A 106 -23.24 -1.55 -13.27
N ASN A 107 -24.14 -1.11 -12.39
CA ASN A 107 -25.44 -1.77 -12.21
C ASN A 107 -26.25 -1.92 -13.51
N PRO A 108 -26.36 -0.91 -14.39
CA PRO A 108 -27.08 -1.06 -15.66
C PRO A 108 -26.47 -2.09 -16.62
N LEU A 109 -25.15 -2.34 -16.53
CA LEU A 109 -24.47 -3.31 -17.38
C LEU A 109 -24.74 -4.77 -16.94
N GLN A 110 -25.04 -4.96 -15.65
CA GLN A 110 -25.33 -6.27 -15.08
C GLN A 110 -26.82 -6.65 -15.13
N THR A 111 -27.66 -5.74 -15.59
CA THR A 111 -29.11 -5.92 -15.67
C THR A 111 -29.64 -5.62 -17.07
N GLY A 112 -30.83 -6.10 -17.37
CA GLY A 112 -31.51 -5.80 -18.64
C GLY A 112 -30.88 -6.47 -19.84
N ALA A 113 -30.73 -5.73 -20.94
CA ALA A 113 -30.33 -6.26 -22.24
C ALA A 113 -28.85 -6.66 -22.34
N PHE A 114 -28.00 -6.16 -21.45
CA PHE A 114 -26.54 -6.43 -21.51
C PHE A 114 -26.15 -7.67 -20.70
N ASP A 115 -26.71 -7.88 -19.52
CA ASP A 115 -26.44 -9.02 -18.60
C ASP A 115 -24.95 -9.40 -18.50
N LEU A 116 -24.07 -8.39 -18.45
CA LEU A 116 -22.62 -8.58 -18.36
C LEU A 116 -22.21 -8.91 -16.94
N ARG A 117 -21.85 -10.16 -16.71
CA ARG A 117 -21.48 -10.67 -15.35
C ARG A 117 -20.06 -11.16 -15.25
N GLY A 118 -19.25 -10.94 -16.30
CA GLY A 118 -17.84 -11.32 -16.31
C GLY A 118 -17.58 -12.81 -16.52
N GLN A 119 -18.51 -13.55 -17.14
CA GLN A 119 -18.30 -14.96 -17.46
C GLN A 119 -17.02 -15.11 -18.31
N GLY A 120 -16.13 -16.02 -17.89
CA GLY A 120 -14.86 -16.28 -18.57
C GLY A 120 -13.77 -15.24 -18.33
N VAL A 121 -14.01 -14.24 -17.46
CA VAL A 121 -13.01 -13.25 -17.08
C VAL A 121 -12.34 -13.64 -15.77
N LEU A 122 -11.01 -13.73 -15.80
CA LEU A 122 -10.21 -13.90 -14.57
C LEU A 122 -9.87 -12.54 -13.99
N VAL A 123 -10.15 -12.37 -12.69
CA VAL A 123 -9.81 -11.16 -11.94
C VAL A 123 -8.83 -11.54 -10.84
N ALA A 124 -7.68 -10.89 -10.81
CA ALA A 124 -6.74 -10.99 -9.71
C ALA A 124 -6.99 -9.85 -8.72
N VAL A 125 -7.18 -10.19 -7.45
CA VAL A 125 -7.29 -9.21 -6.36
C VAL A 125 -6.07 -9.38 -5.46
N ILE A 126 -5.26 -8.32 -5.36
CA ILE A 126 -4.11 -8.25 -4.46
C ILE A 126 -4.49 -7.29 -3.35
N ASP A 127 -4.81 -7.85 -2.19
CA ASP A 127 -5.32 -7.10 -1.03
C ASP A 127 -5.00 -7.86 0.27
N SER A 128 -5.48 -7.39 1.40
CA SER A 128 -5.37 -8.00 2.73
C SER A 128 -6.01 -9.40 2.85
N GLY A 129 -6.68 -9.86 1.83
CA GLY A 129 -7.38 -11.13 1.73
C GLY A 129 -8.81 -10.96 1.18
N VAL A 130 -9.49 -12.08 1.03
CA VAL A 130 -10.89 -12.12 0.60
C VAL A 130 -11.65 -13.10 1.48
N ASP A 131 -12.84 -12.74 1.91
CA ASP A 131 -13.77 -13.68 2.57
C ASP A 131 -14.45 -14.58 1.54
N TYR A 132 -13.77 -15.66 1.20
CA TYR A 132 -14.28 -16.63 0.21
C TYR A 132 -15.47 -17.48 0.71
N PHE A 133 -15.83 -17.35 1.97
CA PHE A 133 -17.08 -17.94 2.50
C PHE A 133 -18.29 -17.03 2.31
N HIS A 134 -18.06 -15.77 1.89
CA HIS A 134 -19.15 -14.85 1.62
C HIS A 134 -20.11 -15.42 0.58
N PRO A 135 -21.44 -15.25 0.74
CA PRO A 135 -22.46 -15.79 -0.17
C PRO A 135 -22.23 -15.42 -1.65
N ASP A 136 -21.66 -14.24 -1.94
CA ASP A 136 -21.40 -13.79 -3.31
C ASP A 136 -20.35 -14.65 -4.06
N PHE A 137 -19.59 -15.46 -3.33
CA PHE A 137 -18.62 -16.40 -3.88
C PHE A 137 -19.16 -17.85 -3.92
N ARG A 138 -20.45 -18.06 -3.70
CA ARG A 138 -21.08 -19.36 -3.77
C ARG A 138 -21.96 -19.47 -5.00
N ASN A 139 -21.87 -20.61 -5.65
CA ASN A 139 -22.80 -21.01 -6.69
C ASN A 139 -24.14 -21.44 -6.08
N GLU A 140 -25.18 -21.52 -6.89
CA GLU A 140 -26.53 -22.00 -6.45
C GLU A 140 -26.50 -23.41 -5.90
N ASP A 141 -25.57 -24.27 -6.31
CA ASP A 141 -25.36 -25.62 -5.83
C ASP A 141 -24.58 -25.70 -4.50
N GLY A 142 -24.18 -24.56 -3.93
CA GLY A 142 -23.44 -24.46 -2.68
C GLY A 142 -21.91 -24.63 -2.82
N THR A 143 -21.44 -24.93 -4.03
CA THR A 143 -19.99 -24.95 -4.31
C THR A 143 -19.41 -23.54 -4.35
N THR A 144 -18.12 -23.41 -4.12
CA THR A 144 -17.46 -22.11 -4.26
C THR A 144 -17.18 -21.83 -5.73
N SER A 145 -17.60 -20.65 -6.21
CA SER A 145 -17.19 -20.19 -7.52
C SER A 145 -15.68 -19.94 -7.50
N HIS A 146 -14.95 -20.92 -7.97
CA HIS A 146 -13.51 -20.93 -8.28
C HIS A 146 -12.58 -19.93 -7.71
N PHE A 147 -11.63 -20.38 -6.92
CA PHE A 147 -10.46 -19.58 -6.61
C PHE A 147 -9.22 -20.36 -6.30
N GLY A 148 -8.08 -19.90 -6.85
CA GLY A 148 -6.81 -20.08 -6.19
C GLY A 148 -6.61 -18.96 -5.16
N ILE A 149 -6.93 -19.19 -3.88
CA ILE A 149 -6.53 -18.28 -2.82
C ILE A 149 -5.11 -18.64 -2.41
N ARG A 150 -4.24 -17.65 -2.46
CA ARG A 150 -2.92 -17.79 -1.90
C ARG A 150 -2.77 -16.90 -0.70
N GLN A 151 -2.65 -17.49 0.47
CA GLN A 151 -2.14 -16.82 1.65
C GLN A 151 -0.61 -16.93 1.62
N SER A 152 0.08 -15.84 1.37
CA SER A 152 1.52 -15.78 1.54
C SER A 152 1.82 -15.80 3.03
N LYS A 153 2.35 -16.91 3.53
CA LYS A 153 2.93 -16.97 4.88
C LYS A 153 4.38 -16.53 4.92
N ASP A 154 5.04 -16.48 3.76
CA ASP A 154 6.42 -16.01 3.62
C ASP A 154 6.66 -15.53 2.19
N GLN A 155 7.38 -14.43 2.04
CA GLN A 155 7.69 -13.80 0.75
C GLN A 155 8.58 -14.67 -0.18
N LYS A 156 8.88 -15.91 0.17
CA LYS A 156 9.80 -16.79 -0.56
C LYS A 156 9.15 -17.89 -1.40
N GLU A 157 7.85 -18.10 -1.34
CA GLU A 157 7.22 -19.13 -2.15
C GLU A 157 6.44 -18.57 -3.32
N MET A 158 7.00 -18.73 -4.50
CA MET A 158 6.40 -18.36 -5.79
C MET A 158 5.19 -19.25 -6.13
N MET A 159 4.20 -18.61 -6.71
CA MET A 159 2.88 -19.10 -7.07
C MET A 159 2.88 -20.40 -7.88
N GLN A 160 2.23 -21.42 -7.39
CA GLN A 160 1.72 -22.52 -8.20
C GLN A 160 0.21 -22.37 -8.39
N TRP A 161 -0.21 -22.16 -9.61
CA TRP A 161 -1.62 -22.17 -10.01
C TRP A 161 -2.07 -23.63 -10.15
N ARG A 162 -3.12 -24.04 -9.46
CA ARG A 162 -3.87 -25.23 -9.83
C ARG A 162 -5.15 -24.77 -10.50
N GLN A 163 -5.29 -25.13 -11.78
CA GLN A 163 -6.61 -25.21 -12.41
C GLN A 163 -7.33 -26.43 -11.81
N ILE A 164 -8.53 -26.22 -11.37
CA ILE A 164 -9.51 -27.28 -11.13
C ILE A 164 -10.59 -27.11 -12.19
#